data_7948945c8e6652bcd32f366f33ea6ed0
#
_entry.id   7948945c8e6652bcd32f366f33ea6ed0
#
_cell.length_a   1.000
_cell.length_b   1.000
_cell.length_c   1.000
_cell.angle_alpha   90.00
_cell.angle_beta   90.00
_cell.angle_gamma   90.00
#
_symmetry.space_group_name_H-M   'P 1'
#
loop_
_entity.id
_entity.type
_entity.pdbx_description
1 polymer ?
#
loop_
_entity_poly.entity_id
_entity_poly.type
_entity_poly.pdbx_seq_one_letter_code
_entity_poly.pdbx_strand_id
1 'polypeptide(L)'
;EDRYQSDPGKCFAHIRKRVNEHPDSDLIYALSELSYVEGKKAEKEGRLGDALNHYGISLTNSYDYLFSDDLEDTRNAYDPQFRAVCDLYNESLEDTLRLLCTDNKIEPGKTYRIETPDREFVVRAEMRGQWGPDEFDHYEFVSDYEIETLRNRHTTFGLGVPLIAVRKAPADADEREKYYAEGLS
;
A
#
# COMPACT_ATOMS: atom_id res chain seq x y z
N GLU A 1 -7.88 20.93 -11.73
CA GLU A 1 -9.06 20.06 -11.96
C GLU A 1 -9.45 20.07 -13.45
N ASP A 2 -9.70 21.22 -14.07
CA ASP A 2 -10.10 21.30 -15.48
C ASP A 2 -9.10 20.70 -16.48
N ARG A 3 -7.79 20.80 -16.21
CA ARG A 3 -6.74 20.21 -17.06
C ARG A 3 -6.68 18.70 -16.99
N TYR A 4 -6.95 18.14 -15.82
CA TYR A 4 -7.00 16.68 -15.64
C TYR A 4 -8.18 16.07 -16.38
N GLN A 5 -9.36 16.71 -16.31
CA GLN A 5 -10.55 16.23 -17.02
C GLN A 5 -10.40 16.29 -18.55
N SER A 6 -9.63 17.26 -19.08
CA SER A 6 -9.44 17.41 -20.53
C SER A 6 -8.38 16.44 -21.11
N ASP A 7 -7.29 16.20 -20.41
CA ASP A 7 -6.21 15.30 -20.85
C ASP A 7 -5.41 14.81 -19.63
N PRO A 8 -5.85 13.72 -18.98
CA PRO A 8 -5.20 13.17 -17.79
C PRO A 8 -3.72 12.85 -17.99
N GLY A 9 -3.36 12.28 -19.16
CA GLY A 9 -2.00 11.89 -19.46
C GLY A 9 -1.03 13.08 -19.54
N LYS A 10 -1.46 14.18 -20.17
CA LYS A 10 -0.64 15.41 -20.21
C LYS A 10 -0.53 16.08 -18.85
N CYS A 11 -1.61 16.07 -18.06
CA CYS A 11 -1.59 16.62 -16.71
C CYS A 11 -0.59 15.87 -15.85
N PHE A 12 -0.64 14.54 -15.88
CA PHE A 12 0.27 13.67 -15.15
C PHE A 12 1.74 13.90 -15.55
N ALA A 13 2.03 13.90 -16.86
CA ALA A 13 3.38 14.17 -17.37
C ALA A 13 3.90 15.55 -16.94
N HIS A 14 3.04 16.56 -16.93
CA HIS A 14 3.40 17.91 -16.50
C HIS A 14 3.75 17.97 -15.01
N ILE A 15 2.91 17.36 -14.14
CA ILE A 15 3.18 17.33 -12.69
C ILE A 15 4.46 16.55 -12.41
N ARG A 16 4.63 15.37 -13.02
CA ARG A 16 5.85 14.57 -12.86
C ARG A 16 7.11 15.33 -13.28
N LYS A 17 7.06 16.08 -14.38
CA LYS A 17 8.17 16.91 -14.81
C LYS A 17 8.51 17.97 -13.75
N ARG A 18 7.49 18.67 -13.23
CA ARG A 18 7.68 19.69 -12.19
C ARG A 18 8.24 19.12 -10.89
N VAL A 19 7.75 17.98 -10.45
CA VAL A 19 8.30 17.28 -9.26
C VAL A 19 9.79 16.98 -9.44
N ASN A 20 10.19 16.53 -10.63
CA ASN A 20 11.61 16.24 -10.91
C ASN A 20 12.49 17.50 -10.97
N GLU A 21 11.94 18.65 -11.40
CA GLU A 21 12.70 19.91 -11.52
C GLU A 21 12.76 20.68 -10.20
N HIS A 22 11.66 20.69 -9.46
CA HIS A 22 11.49 21.41 -8.20
C HIS A 22 10.55 20.63 -7.29
N PRO A 23 11.08 19.69 -6.48
CA PRO A 23 10.27 18.93 -5.54
C PRO A 23 9.63 19.87 -4.52
N ASP A 24 8.33 19.74 -4.36
CA ASP A 24 7.48 20.55 -3.50
C ASP A 24 6.42 19.61 -2.91
N SER A 25 6.09 19.77 -1.63
CA SER A 25 5.16 18.89 -0.92
C SER A 25 3.80 18.80 -1.60
N ASP A 26 3.25 19.94 -2.07
CA ASP A 26 1.95 19.99 -2.74
C ASP A 26 1.96 19.24 -4.09
N LEU A 27 3.07 19.37 -4.84
CA LEU A 27 3.21 18.68 -6.13
C LEU A 27 3.40 17.17 -5.94
N ILE A 28 4.14 16.76 -4.93
CA ILE A 28 4.37 15.34 -4.61
C ILE A 28 3.06 14.72 -4.12
N TYR A 29 2.31 15.43 -3.27
CA TYR A 29 0.97 15.00 -2.87
C TYR A 29 0.05 14.84 -4.09
N ALA A 30 -0.05 15.85 -4.94
CA ALA A 30 -0.89 15.80 -6.13
C ALA A 30 -0.50 14.66 -7.08
N LEU A 31 0.81 14.36 -7.23
CA LEU A 31 1.28 13.24 -8.04
C LEU A 31 0.90 11.91 -7.41
N SER A 32 1.01 11.79 -6.08
CA SER A 32 0.62 10.59 -5.35
C SER A 32 -0.88 10.32 -5.51
N GLU A 33 -1.73 11.32 -5.24
CA GLU A 33 -3.19 11.21 -5.32
C GLU A 33 -3.65 10.86 -6.75
N LEU A 34 -3.16 11.58 -7.76
CA LEU A 34 -3.51 11.31 -9.16
C LEU A 34 -3.06 9.91 -9.59
N SER A 35 -1.88 9.48 -9.14
CA SER A 35 -1.40 8.12 -9.42
C SER A 35 -2.32 7.08 -8.82
N TYR A 36 -2.74 7.26 -7.57
CA TYR A 36 -3.69 6.36 -6.92
C TYR A 36 -5.01 6.25 -7.69
N VAL A 37 -5.59 7.38 -8.07
CA VAL A 37 -6.85 7.43 -8.85
C VAL A 37 -6.71 6.71 -10.19
N GLU A 38 -5.61 6.92 -10.92
CA GLU A 38 -5.37 6.21 -12.19
C GLU A 38 -5.12 4.71 -11.97
N GLY A 39 -4.48 4.34 -10.85
CA GLY A 39 -4.34 2.95 -10.43
C GLY A 39 -5.68 2.26 -10.24
N LYS A 40 -6.58 2.85 -9.45
CA LYS A 40 -7.96 2.34 -9.24
C LYS A 40 -8.76 2.22 -10.54
N LYS A 41 -8.59 3.17 -11.46
CA LYS A 41 -9.23 3.11 -12.77
C LYS A 41 -8.68 1.99 -13.64
N ALA A 42 -7.35 1.84 -13.69
CA ALA A 42 -6.70 0.78 -14.43
C ALA A 42 -7.08 -0.62 -13.90
N GLU A 43 -7.13 -0.77 -12.58
CA GLU A 43 -7.59 -2.00 -11.93
C GLU A 43 -9.03 -2.35 -12.30
N LYS A 44 -9.96 -1.38 -12.23
CA LYS A 44 -11.35 -1.56 -12.62
C LYS A 44 -11.52 -1.95 -14.09
N GLU A 45 -10.62 -1.52 -14.96
CA GLU A 45 -10.58 -1.85 -16.38
C GLU A 45 -9.85 -3.19 -16.65
N GLY A 46 -9.34 -3.88 -15.63
CA GLY A 46 -8.61 -5.13 -15.74
C GLY A 46 -7.17 -4.98 -16.23
N ARG A 47 -6.63 -3.75 -16.29
CA ARG A 47 -5.25 -3.44 -16.67
C ARG A 47 -4.32 -3.50 -15.46
N LEU A 48 -4.13 -4.72 -14.93
CA LEU A 48 -3.45 -4.94 -13.65
C LEU A 48 -1.99 -4.46 -13.63
N GLY A 49 -1.27 -4.59 -14.75
CA GLY A 49 0.12 -4.07 -14.86
C GLY A 49 0.18 -2.55 -14.75
N ASP A 50 -0.76 -1.83 -15.41
CA ASP A 50 -0.87 -0.38 -15.31
C ASP A 50 -1.27 0.04 -13.89
N ALA A 51 -2.24 -0.67 -13.29
CA ALA A 51 -2.67 -0.42 -11.91
C ALA A 51 -1.50 -0.53 -10.94
N LEU A 52 -0.72 -1.60 -11.02
CA LEU A 52 0.46 -1.82 -10.19
C LEU A 52 1.51 -0.71 -10.38
N ASN A 53 1.74 -0.28 -11.63
CA ASN A 53 2.65 0.81 -11.90
C ASN A 53 2.18 2.12 -11.25
N HIS A 54 0.90 2.44 -11.35
CA HIS A 54 0.32 3.63 -10.76
C HIS A 54 0.31 3.59 -9.22
N TYR A 55 -0.03 2.46 -8.61
CA TYR A 55 0.07 2.29 -7.16
C TYR A 55 1.50 2.41 -6.66
N GLY A 56 2.47 1.84 -7.40
CA GLY A 56 3.89 1.98 -7.07
C GLY A 56 4.37 3.44 -7.13
N ILE A 57 3.88 4.24 -8.09
CA ILE A 57 4.19 5.68 -8.16
C ILE A 57 3.55 6.40 -6.97
N SER A 58 2.28 6.13 -6.65
CA SER A 58 1.60 6.72 -5.50
C SER A 58 2.32 6.39 -4.19
N LEU A 59 2.65 5.12 -3.97
CA LEU A 59 3.35 4.64 -2.79
C LEU A 59 4.71 5.32 -2.62
N THR A 60 5.51 5.40 -3.69
CA THR A 60 6.84 6.03 -3.64
C THR A 60 6.75 7.52 -3.33
N ASN A 61 5.84 8.26 -3.99
CA ASN A 61 5.69 9.69 -3.73
C ASN A 61 5.11 9.95 -2.34
N SER A 62 4.19 9.13 -1.85
CA SER A 62 3.69 9.23 -0.48
C SER A 62 4.82 8.98 0.54
N TYR A 63 5.68 8.00 0.28
CA TYR A 63 6.86 7.74 1.11
C TYR A 63 7.83 8.94 1.11
N ASP A 64 8.14 9.48 -0.07
CA ASP A 64 9.02 10.65 -0.20
C ASP A 64 8.43 11.87 0.53
N TYR A 65 7.12 12.11 0.40
CA TYR A 65 6.44 13.17 1.15
C TYR A 65 6.63 13.00 2.66
N LEU A 66 6.47 11.78 3.18
CA LEU A 66 6.49 11.51 4.62
C LEU A 66 7.90 11.53 5.22
N PHE A 67 8.91 11.11 4.46
CA PHE A 67 10.23 10.78 5.00
C PHE A 67 11.42 11.48 4.34
N SER A 68 11.24 12.19 3.22
CA SER A 68 12.36 12.91 2.60
C SER A 68 12.75 14.14 3.41
N ASP A 69 14.05 14.27 3.66
CA ASP A 69 14.64 15.45 4.32
C ASP A 69 14.49 16.70 3.44
N ASP A 70 14.49 16.54 2.11
CA ASP A 70 14.35 17.66 1.16
C ASP A 70 13.01 18.38 1.26
N LEU A 71 12.01 17.78 1.92
CA LEU A 71 10.69 18.34 2.11
C LEU A 71 10.43 18.84 3.54
N GLU A 72 11.42 18.79 4.43
CA GLU A 72 11.24 19.16 5.84
C GLU A 72 10.70 20.59 6.01
N ASP A 73 11.18 21.52 5.21
CA ASP A 73 10.77 22.94 5.25
C ASP A 73 9.36 23.20 4.69
N THR A 74 8.87 22.34 3.82
CA THR A 74 7.56 22.49 3.14
C THR A 74 6.48 21.60 3.72
N ARG A 75 6.87 20.53 4.43
CA ARG A 75 5.98 19.55 5.04
C ARG A 75 5.47 20.03 6.39
N ASN A 76 4.15 20.12 6.53
CA ASN A 76 3.52 20.48 7.80
C ASN A 76 2.70 19.30 8.36
N ALA A 77 3.18 18.70 9.47
CA ALA A 77 2.52 17.56 10.11
C ALA A 77 1.11 17.91 10.71
N TYR A 78 0.78 19.19 10.85
CA TYR A 78 -0.52 19.65 11.30
C TYR A 78 -1.49 19.95 10.15
N ASP A 79 -1.05 19.87 8.92
CA ASP A 79 -1.89 20.04 7.74
C ASP A 79 -2.76 18.80 7.52
N PRO A 80 -4.06 18.94 7.21
CA PRO A 80 -4.91 17.83 6.77
C PRO A 80 -4.31 17.00 5.62
N GLN A 81 -3.51 17.62 4.76
CA GLN A 81 -2.79 16.98 3.68
C GLN A 81 -1.81 15.90 4.18
N PHE A 82 -1.13 16.15 5.33
CA PHE A 82 -0.24 15.16 5.92
C PHE A 82 -1.00 13.86 6.25
N ARG A 83 -2.20 13.99 6.80
CA ARG A 83 -3.06 12.83 7.08
C ARG A 83 -3.51 12.13 5.81
N ALA A 84 -3.89 12.89 4.79
CA ALA A 84 -4.28 12.33 3.50
C ALA A 84 -3.15 11.54 2.84
N VAL A 85 -1.89 12.01 2.98
CA VAL A 85 -0.72 11.28 2.47
C VAL A 85 -0.48 9.98 3.25
N CYS A 86 -0.69 9.97 4.58
CA CYS A 86 -0.62 8.72 5.36
C CYS A 86 -1.64 7.69 4.87
N ASP A 87 -2.87 8.14 4.60
CA ASP A 87 -3.93 7.28 4.09
C ASP A 87 -3.60 6.79 2.66
N LEU A 88 -3.11 7.67 1.77
CA LEU A 88 -2.64 7.27 0.42
C LEU A 88 -1.50 6.26 0.47
N TYR A 89 -0.54 6.44 1.38
CA TYR A 89 0.55 5.48 1.57
C TYR A 89 0.01 4.09 1.93
N ASN A 90 -0.88 4.04 2.94
CA ASN A 90 -1.45 2.79 3.42
C ASN A 90 -2.31 2.10 2.33
N GLU A 91 -3.19 2.85 1.67
CA GLU A 91 -4.07 2.34 0.61
C GLU A 91 -3.28 1.87 -0.61
N SER A 92 -2.28 2.65 -1.06
CA SER A 92 -1.44 2.27 -2.20
C SER A 92 -0.60 1.03 -1.89
N LEU A 93 -0.12 0.89 -0.65
CA LEU A 93 0.60 -0.29 -0.20
C LEU A 93 -0.31 -1.52 -0.16
N GLU A 94 -1.51 -1.39 0.41
CA GLU A 94 -2.48 -2.48 0.48
C GLU A 94 -2.88 -2.95 -0.93
N ASP A 95 -3.28 -2.03 -1.81
CA ASP A 95 -3.68 -2.36 -3.18
C ASP A 95 -2.52 -3.00 -3.97
N THR A 96 -1.29 -2.50 -3.78
CA THR A 96 -0.09 -3.13 -4.36
C THR A 96 0.07 -4.57 -3.87
N LEU A 97 -0.01 -4.80 -2.56
CA LEU A 97 0.12 -6.14 -1.99
C LEU A 97 -0.99 -7.08 -2.46
N ARG A 98 -2.23 -6.61 -2.57
CA ARG A 98 -3.36 -7.38 -3.07
C ARG A 98 -3.18 -7.84 -4.52
N LEU A 99 -2.64 -6.97 -5.38
CA LEU A 99 -2.32 -7.34 -6.76
C LEU A 99 -1.16 -8.34 -6.87
N LEU A 100 -0.25 -8.36 -5.86
CA LEU A 100 0.88 -9.27 -5.81
C LEU A 100 0.51 -10.66 -5.29
N CYS A 101 -0.52 -10.75 -4.48
CA CYS A 101 -0.89 -11.96 -3.76
C CYS A 101 -1.89 -12.82 -4.55
N THR A 102 -1.81 -14.14 -4.34
CA THR A 102 -2.84 -15.06 -4.78
C THR A 102 -3.80 -15.28 -3.61
N ASP A 103 -5.10 -15.20 -3.88
CA ASP A 103 -6.17 -15.41 -2.87
C ASP A 103 -6.06 -14.48 -1.64
N ASN A 104 -5.56 -13.25 -1.82
CA ASN A 104 -5.34 -12.27 -0.74
C ASN A 104 -4.44 -12.77 0.41
N LYS A 105 -3.51 -13.68 0.11
CA LYS A 105 -2.61 -14.26 1.09
C LYS A 105 -1.16 -13.90 0.80
N ILE A 106 -0.47 -13.35 1.80
CA ILE A 106 0.96 -13.06 1.71
C ILE A 106 1.72 -14.21 2.34
N GLU A 107 2.60 -14.84 1.56
CA GLU A 107 3.45 -15.93 2.06
C GLU A 107 4.74 -15.39 2.69
N PRO A 108 5.07 -15.81 3.93
CA PRO A 108 6.28 -15.37 4.61
C PRO A 108 7.54 -15.70 3.81
N GLY A 109 8.46 -14.74 3.70
CA GLY A 109 9.74 -14.93 3.02
C GLY A 109 9.67 -15.06 1.49
N LYS A 110 8.48 -15.02 0.89
CA LYS A 110 8.31 -15.09 -0.55
C LYS A 110 8.76 -13.80 -1.22
N THR A 111 9.36 -13.94 -2.39
CA THR A 111 9.66 -12.83 -3.29
C THR A 111 8.67 -12.82 -4.43
N TYR A 112 7.93 -11.75 -4.55
CA TYR A 112 6.97 -11.51 -5.62
C TYR A 112 7.65 -10.71 -6.74
N ARG A 113 7.51 -11.15 -7.99
CA ARG A 113 8.03 -10.47 -9.16
C ARG A 113 6.88 -10.19 -10.11
N ILE A 114 6.76 -8.93 -10.50
CA ILE A 114 5.75 -8.52 -11.47
C ILE A 114 6.43 -7.70 -12.55
N GLU A 115 6.30 -8.18 -13.77
CA GLU A 115 6.72 -7.46 -14.96
C GLU A 115 5.59 -6.54 -15.41
N THR A 116 5.89 -5.27 -15.55
CA THR A 116 5.02 -4.29 -16.19
C THR A 116 5.68 -3.80 -17.48
N PRO A 117 4.94 -3.14 -18.39
CA PRO A 117 5.52 -2.63 -19.63
C PRO A 117 6.75 -1.73 -19.43
N ASP A 118 6.84 -1.03 -18.30
CA ASP A 118 7.86 -0.02 -18.03
C ASP A 118 8.98 -0.50 -17.10
N ARG A 119 8.68 -1.49 -16.24
CA ARG A 119 9.63 -1.94 -15.19
C ARG A 119 9.24 -3.28 -14.58
N GLU A 120 10.21 -3.91 -13.89
CA GLU A 120 9.98 -5.05 -13.00
C GLU A 120 9.84 -4.54 -11.55
N PHE A 121 8.81 -4.99 -10.86
CA PHE A 121 8.66 -4.82 -9.41
C PHE A 121 9.11 -6.10 -8.71
N VAL A 122 9.97 -5.93 -7.70
CA VAL A 122 10.41 -7.03 -6.85
C VAL A 122 10.06 -6.67 -5.42
N VAL A 123 9.11 -7.39 -4.83
CA VAL A 123 8.69 -7.21 -3.45
C VAL A 123 9.02 -8.46 -2.66
N ARG A 124 9.73 -8.30 -1.56
CA ARG A 124 10.10 -9.38 -0.66
C ARG A 124 9.49 -9.14 0.71
N ALA A 125 8.74 -10.13 1.21
CA ALA A 125 8.23 -10.12 2.57
C ALA A 125 9.32 -10.58 3.54
N GLU A 126 9.85 -9.66 4.35
CA GLU A 126 10.81 -9.95 5.42
C GLU A 126 10.14 -9.80 6.78
N MET A 127 10.28 -10.81 7.62
CA MET A 127 9.84 -10.72 8.99
C MET A 127 10.91 -10.12 9.89
N ARG A 128 10.47 -9.24 10.79
CA ARG A 128 11.29 -8.71 11.88
C ARG A 128 10.55 -8.98 13.19
N GLY A 129 11.09 -9.81 14.04
CA GLY A 129 10.48 -10.15 15.33
C GLY A 129 11.05 -11.41 15.94
N GLN A 130 10.39 -11.90 17.00
CA GLN A 130 10.81 -13.10 17.73
C GLN A 130 10.49 -14.40 16.97
N TRP A 131 9.57 -14.33 16.00
CA TRP A 131 9.03 -15.45 15.28
C TRP A 131 9.73 -15.63 13.94
N GLY A 132 10.05 -16.87 13.59
CA GLY A 132 10.63 -17.19 12.27
C GLY A 132 9.55 -17.26 11.18
N PRO A 133 9.92 -16.99 9.92
CA PRO A 133 8.97 -17.10 8.80
C PRO A 133 8.39 -18.51 8.66
N ASP A 134 9.10 -19.53 9.14
CA ASP A 134 8.67 -20.93 9.05
C ASP A 134 7.53 -21.28 10.01
N GLU A 135 7.26 -20.43 11.00
CA GLU A 135 6.19 -20.63 11.99
C GLU A 135 4.81 -20.21 11.46
N PHE A 136 4.78 -19.41 10.40
CA PHE A 136 3.54 -18.93 9.80
C PHE A 136 3.25 -19.62 8.48
N ASP A 137 1.97 -19.84 8.24
CA ASP A 137 1.46 -20.36 6.98
C ASP A 137 1.32 -19.21 5.97
N HIS A 138 0.59 -18.17 6.37
CA HIS A 138 0.36 -16.98 5.56
C HIS A 138 -0.05 -15.79 6.42
N TYR A 139 -0.15 -14.60 5.78
CA TYR A 139 -0.76 -13.40 6.35
C TYR A 139 -2.02 -13.05 5.58
N GLU A 140 -3.02 -12.55 6.30
CA GLU A 140 -4.29 -12.08 5.76
C GLU A 140 -4.47 -10.59 6.07
N PHE A 141 -5.23 -9.88 5.24
CA PHE A 141 -5.49 -8.46 5.46
C PHE A 141 -6.57 -8.28 6.52
N VAL A 142 -6.33 -7.42 7.52
CA VAL A 142 -7.34 -7.09 8.53
C VAL A 142 -8.59 -6.48 7.91
N SER A 143 -8.44 -5.75 6.80
CA SER A 143 -9.53 -5.13 6.05
C SER A 143 -10.53 -6.11 5.43
N ASP A 144 -10.16 -7.40 5.29
CA ASP A 144 -11.06 -8.45 4.81
C ASP A 144 -12.05 -8.92 5.89
N TYR A 145 -11.85 -8.51 7.15
CA TYR A 145 -12.67 -8.96 8.27
C TYR A 145 -13.63 -7.88 8.76
N GLU A 146 -14.90 -8.25 8.91
CA GLU A 146 -15.90 -7.43 9.57
C GLU A 146 -16.10 -7.90 11.00
N ILE A 147 -15.97 -6.95 11.97
CA ILE A 147 -16.27 -7.25 13.36
C ILE A 147 -17.71 -6.82 13.63
N GLU A 148 -18.65 -7.76 13.65
CA GLU A 148 -20.10 -7.52 13.77
C GLU A 148 -20.50 -6.73 15.05
N THR A 149 -19.71 -6.81 16.11
CA THR A 149 -20.02 -6.20 17.41
C THR A 149 -19.54 -4.77 17.58
N LEU A 150 -18.66 -4.27 16.71
CA LEU A 150 -18.11 -2.92 16.79
C LEU A 150 -18.85 -1.97 15.85
N ARG A 151 -19.79 -1.19 16.41
CA ARG A 151 -20.55 -0.16 15.67
C ARG A 151 -19.71 1.05 15.25
N ASN A 152 -18.57 1.30 15.90
CA ASN A 152 -17.67 2.41 15.59
C ASN A 152 -16.32 1.86 15.13
N ARG A 153 -16.05 1.93 13.84
CA ARG A 153 -14.74 1.61 13.24
C ARG A 153 -13.79 2.80 13.41
N HIS A 154 -13.40 3.11 14.64
CA HIS A 154 -12.25 4.01 14.88
C HIS A 154 -10.98 3.18 14.97
N THR A 155 -10.58 2.61 13.85
CA THR A 155 -9.28 1.99 13.69
C THR A 155 -8.34 3.03 13.10
N THR A 156 -7.54 3.66 13.96
CA THR A 156 -6.39 4.44 13.53
C THR A 156 -5.19 3.51 13.53
N PHE A 157 -4.86 2.96 12.36
CA PHE A 157 -3.60 2.29 12.15
C PHE A 157 -2.49 3.33 12.00
N GLY A 158 -1.25 2.96 12.35
CA GLY A 158 -0.07 3.75 11.97
C GLY A 158 0.17 3.71 10.46
N LEU A 159 1.41 3.94 10.05
CA LEU A 159 1.83 3.72 8.66
C LEU A 159 2.03 2.23 8.42
N GLY A 160 1.48 1.74 7.31
CA GLY A 160 1.55 0.35 6.91
C GLY A 160 0.18 -0.31 6.78
N VAL A 161 0.18 -1.56 6.37
CA VAL A 161 -1.02 -2.39 6.21
C VAL A 161 -1.10 -3.36 7.37
N PRO A 162 -2.17 -3.32 8.18
CA PRO A 162 -2.35 -4.27 9.27
C PRO A 162 -2.65 -5.67 8.71
N LEU A 163 -1.89 -6.66 9.20
CA LEU A 163 -2.01 -8.04 8.76
C LEU A 163 -2.26 -8.96 9.95
N ILE A 164 -3.01 -10.02 9.72
CA ILE A 164 -3.21 -11.13 10.64
C ILE A 164 -2.23 -12.25 10.24
N ALA A 165 -1.36 -12.64 11.14
CA ALA A 165 -0.45 -13.75 10.93
C ALA A 165 -1.13 -15.08 11.30
N VAL A 166 -1.29 -15.97 10.35
CA VAL A 166 -1.86 -17.30 10.56
C VAL A 166 -0.72 -18.28 10.78
N ARG A 167 -0.68 -18.89 11.97
CA ARG A 167 0.34 -19.87 12.33
C ARG A 167 0.09 -21.22 11.64
N LYS A 168 1.17 -21.91 11.29
CA LYS A 168 1.08 -23.31 10.88
C LYS A 168 0.52 -24.14 12.02
N ALA A 169 -0.53 -24.91 11.75
CA ALA A 169 -1.07 -25.83 12.73
C ALA A 169 -0.02 -26.92 13.03
N PRO A 170 0.23 -27.26 14.32
CA PRO A 170 0.99 -28.44 14.67
C PRO A 170 0.36 -29.68 14.03
N ALA A 171 1.17 -30.69 13.69
CA ALA A 171 0.69 -31.91 13.03
C ALA A 171 -0.41 -32.67 13.83
N ASP A 172 -0.45 -32.45 15.15
CA ASP A 172 -1.36 -33.10 16.10
C ASP A 172 -2.42 -32.13 16.67
N ALA A 173 -2.57 -30.92 16.08
CA ALA A 173 -3.50 -29.91 16.60
C ALA A 173 -4.96 -30.30 16.36
N ASP A 174 -5.76 -30.25 17.41
CA ASP A 174 -7.22 -30.31 17.33
C ASP A 174 -7.74 -29.15 16.46
N GLU A 175 -8.85 -29.34 15.74
CA GLU A 175 -9.41 -28.31 14.83
C GLU A 175 -9.63 -26.95 15.51
N ARG A 176 -9.81 -26.92 16.83
CA ARG A 176 -9.96 -25.69 17.61
C ARG A 176 -8.69 -24.87 17.76
N GLU A 177 -7.50 -25.47 17.69
CA GLU A 177 -6.22 -24.78 17.82
C GLU A 177 -5.77 -24.11 16.51
N LYS A 178 -6.43 -24.40 15.40
CA LYS A 178 -6.12 -23.82 14.09
C LYS A 178 -6.52 -22.36 13.93
N TYR A 179 -7.28 -21.80 14.87
CA TYR A 179 -7.89 -20.47 14.73
C TYR A 179 -7.35 -19.39 15.67
N TYR A 180 -6.19 -19.57 16.27
CA TYR A 180 -5.56 -18.48 17.03
C TYR A 180 -4.81 -17.53 16.08
N ALA A 181 -5.47 -16.42 15.75
CA ALA A 181 -4.80 -15.28 15.16
C ALA A 181 -4.24 -14.41 16.30
N GLU A 182 -2.93 -14.31 16.44
CA GLU A 182 -2.30 -13.29 17.26
C GLU A 182 -2.12 -12.05 16.37
N GLY A 183 -2.81 -10.96 16.73
CA GLY A 183 -2.60 -9.67 16.09
C GLY A 183 -1.19 -9.18 16.41
N LEU A 184 -0.36 -9.02 15.40
CA LEU A 184 0.92 -8.34 15.51
C LEU A 184 0.69 -6.86 15.23
N SER A 185 0.83 -6.04 16.26
CA SER A 185 0.89 -4.58 16.17
C SER A 185 2.32 -4.11 15.90
#